data_deb5bc1d638b77835929a21507b405ba
#
_entry.id   deb5bc1d638b77835929a21507b405ba
#
_cell.length_a   1.000
_cell.length_b   1.000
_cell.length_c   1.000
_cell.angle_alpha   90.00
_cell.angle_beta   90.00
_cell.angle_gamma   90.00
#
_symmetry.space_group_name_H-M   'P 1'
#
loop_
_entity.id
_entity.type
_entity.pdbx_description
1 polymer ?
#
loop_
_entity_poly.entity_id
_entity_poly.type
_entity_poly.pdbx_seq_one_letter_code
_entity_poly.pdbx_strand_id
1 'polypeptide(L)'
;MFGIPFFKADATTYAIKTANGKVCRKGQGISFWYNPGTTSIACVPTSVQEASFIFNLQTDDFQEVRVQGQLSYRIVNPDQLAEVMNYTVSPRENRYTTEDPLRLDDRMIRFVQNRFQADIQAVKLREALKLTKQLMTNTQQGLAD
;
A
#
# COMPACT_ATOMS: atom_id res chain seq x y z
N MET A 1 -12.08 -20.02 32.62
CA MET A 1 -11.44 -18.79 32.97
C MET A 1 -11.26 -17.90 31.77
N PHE A 2 -11.42 -16.68 31.99
CA PHE A 2 -11.42 -15.71 30.93
C PHE A 2 -10.19 -14.83 31.03
N GLY A 3 -9.09 -15.29 30.44
CA GLY A 3 -7.92 -14.47 30.31
C GLY A 3 -8.20 -13.31 29.36
N ILE A 4 -7.59 -12.16 29.62
CA ILE A 4 -7.60 -11.05 28.68
C ILE A 4 -6.68 -11.41 27.53
N PRO A 5 -7.15 -11.39 26.27
CA PRO A 5 -6.29 -11.71 25.14
C PRO A 5 -5.13 -10.72 24.99
N PHE A 6 -4.01 -11.24 24.49
CA PHE A 6 -2.80 -10.45 24.28
C PHE A 6 -2.50 -10.35 22.79
N PHE A 7 -2.20 -9.14 22.32
CA PHE A 7 -1.83 -8.88 20.95
C PHE A 7 -0.39 -8.40 20.86
N LYS A 8 0.37 -8.99 19.95
CA LYS A 8 1.76 -8.62 19.69
C LYS A 8 1.93 -8.32 18.20
N ALA A 9 2.33 -7.08 17.89
CA ALA A 9 2.62 -6.67 16.52
C ALA A 9 4.05 -7.03 16.15
N ASP A 10 4.27 -7.34 14.87
CA ASP A 10 5.61 -7.53 14.34
C ASP A 10 6.41 -6.22 14.38
N ALA A 11 7.74 -6.33 14.39
CA ALA A 11 8.61 -5.17 14.46
C ALA A 11 8.40 -4.19 13.31
N THR A 12 7.94 -4.67 12.16
CA THR A 12 7.70 -3.86 10.96
C THR A 12 6.23 -3.46 10.80
N THR A 13 5.41 -3.65 11.83
CA THR A 13 3.99 -3.34 11.79
C THR A 13 3.66 -2.24 12.78
N TYR A 14 3.00 -1.21 12.30
CA TYR A 14 2.47 -0.13 13.14
C TYR A 14 1.06 -0.51 13.56
N ALA A 15 0.86 -0.71 14.86
CA ALA A 15 -0.43 -1.10 15.41
C ALA A 15 -1.12 0.07 16.10
N ILE A 16 -2.43 0.18 15.93
CA ILE A 16 -3.26 1.20 16.54
C ILE A 16 -4.37 0.51 17.32
N LYS A 17 -4.37 0.70 18.65
CA LYS A 17 -5.40 0.18 19.53
C LYS A 17 -6.44 1.25 19.79
N THR A 18 -7.69 0.99 19.43
CA THR A 18 -8.81 1.90 19.64
C THR A 18 -9.86 1.23 20.52
N ALA A 19 -10.27 1.90 21.57
CA ALA A 19 -11.32 1.41 22.46
C ALA A 19 -12.36 2.53 22.63
N ASN A 20 -13.64 2.17 22.47
CA ASN A 20 -14.76 3.10 22.62
C ASN A 20 -14.61 4.36 21.75
N GLY A 21 -14.08 4.18 20.52
CA GLY A 21 -13.92 5.27 19.57
C GLY A 21 -12.70 6.16 19.80
N LYS A 22 -11.84 5.84 20.78
CA LYS A 22 -10.65 6.62 21.08
C LYS A 22 -9.40 5.77 20.96
N VAL A 23 -8.35 6.37 20.38
CA VAL A 23 -7.04 5.72 20.31
C VAL A 23 -6.44 5.62 21.69
N CYS A 24 -6.20 4.39 22.16
CA CYS A 24 -5.64 4.12 23.47
C CYS A 24 -4.13 3.97 23.43
N ARG A 25 -3.61 3.35 22.37
CA ARG A 25 -2.20 3.09 22.21
C ARG A 25 -1.88 2.91 20.73
N LYS A 26 -0.73 3.40 20.31
CA LYS A 26 -0.24 3.22 18.95
C LYS A 26 1.27 3.24 18.92
N GLY A 27 1.85 2.56 17.94
CA GLY A 27 3.29 2.51 17.77
C GLY A 27 3.71 1.32 16.93
N GLN A 28 4.98 1.31 16.58
CA GLN A 28 5.55 0.24 15.78
C GLN A 28 6.07 -0.88 16.68
N GLY A 29 5.72 -2.12 16.35
CA GLY A 29 6.18 -3.28 17.07
C GLY A 29 5.68 -3.37 18.51
N ILE A 30 4.57 -2.73 18.83
CA ILE A 30 4.03 -2.72 20.19
C ILE A 30 3.22 -3.99 20.48
N SER A 31 3.05 -4.26 21.77
CA SER A 31 2.21 -5.33 22.24
C SER A 31 1.34 -4.81 23.39
N PHE A 32 0.16 -5.42 23.57
CA PHE A 32 -0.77 -4.97 24.60
C PHE A 32 -1.85 -6.02 24.85
N TRP A 33 -2.53 -5.86 25.98
CA TRP A 33 -3.74 -6.60 26.31
C TRP A 33 -4.95 -5.85 25.74
N TYR A 34 -5.99 -6.55 25.34
CA TYR A 34 -7.19 -5.91 24.79
C TYR A 34 -8.46 -6.64 25.19
N ASN A 35 -9.58 -5.92 25.12
CA ASN A 35 -10.92 -6.49 25.34
C ASN A 35 -11.59 -6.66 23.97
N PRO A 36 -11.85 -7.91 23.53
CA PRO A 36 -12.42 -8.14 22.19
C PRO A 36 -13.76 -7.46 21.97
N GLY A 37 -14.53 -7.20 23.02
CA GLY A 37 -15.85 -6.60 22.88
C GLY A 37 -15.85 -5.10 22.65
N THR A 38 -14.76 -4.41 23.02
CA THR A 38 -14.70 -2.94 22.95
C THR A 38 -13.51 -2.40 22.16
N THR A 39 -12.56 -3.25 21.79
CA THR A 39 -11.30 -2.81 21.19
C THR A 39 -11.22 -3.18 19.70
N SER A 40 -10.83 -2.21 18.88
CA SER A 40 -10.44 -2.43 17.49
C SER A 40 -8.93 -2.28 17.37
N ILE A 41 -8.32 -3.12 16.54
CA ILE A 41 -6.89 -3.11 16.30
C ILE A 41 -6.66 -2.93 14.80
N ALA A 42 -5.92 -1.89 14.41
CA ALA A 42 -5.50 -1.67 13.04
C ALA A 42 -4.00 -1.94 12.94
N CYS A 43 -3.59 -2.63 11.88
CA CYS A 43 -2.19 -2.97 11.63
C CYS A 43 -1.77 -2.49 10.26
N VAL A 44 -0.85 -1.52 10.22
CA VAL A 44 -0.32 -0.96 8.98
C VAL A 44 1.12 -1.43 8.81
N PRO A 45 1.45 -2.17 7.73
CA PRO A 45 2.84 -2.58 7.52
C PRO A 45 3.70 -1.40 7.13
N THR A 46 4.86 -1.26 7.77
CA THR A 46 5.82 -0.19 7.49
C THR A 46 7.07 -0.68 6.77
N SER A 47 7.16 -1.98 6.53
CA SER A 47 8.23 -2.56 5.71
C SER A 47 8.03 -2.22 4.24
N VAL A 48 9.08 -2.40 3.44
CA VAL A 48 9.00 -2.20 1.99
C VAL A 48 8.03 -3.20 1.40
N GLN A 49 7.05 -2.70 0.65
CA GLN A 49 6.07 -3.50 -0.07
C GLN A 49 6.44 -3.54 -1.54
N GLU A 50 6.18 -4.66 -2.20
CA GLU A 50 6.48 -4.85 -3.61
C GLU A 50 5.22 -5.28 -4.36
N ALA A 51 4.98 -4.64 -5.52
CA ALA A 51 3.86 -4.96 -6.39
C ALA A 51 4.36 -5.08 -7.82
N SER A 52 4.04 -6.21 -8.47
CA SER A 52 4.42 -6.44 -9.87
C SER A 52 3.32 -5.93 -10.79
N PHE A 53 3.71 -5.41 -11.96
CA PHE A 53 2.75 -4.92 -12.94
C PHE A 53 3.15 -5.29 -14.36
N ILE A 54 2.13 -5.41 -15.21
CA ILE A 54 2.27 -5.57 -16.67
C ILE A 54 1.22 -4.67 -17.30
N PHE A 55 1.66 -3.73 -18.16
CA PHE A 55 0.77 -2.83 -18.87
C PHE A 55 0.90 -3.05 -20.37
N ASN A 56 -0.24 -3.02 -21.05
CA ASN A 56 -0.29 -2.94 -22.51
C ASN A 56 -0.65 -1.51 -22.88
N LEU A 57 0.31 -0.79 -23.45
CA LEU A 57 0.17 0.62 -23.77
C LEU A 57 0.30 0.83 -25.27
N GLN A 58 -0.28 1.93 -25.77
CA GLN A 58 -0.25 2.27 -27.18
C GLN A 58 0.52 3.56 -27.39
N THR A 59 1.47 3.54 -28.33
CA THR A 59 2.26 4.72 -28.68
C THR A 59 1.50 5.64 -29.62
N ASP A 60 2.10 6.80 -29.94
CA ASP A 60 1.54 7.78 -30.86
C ASP A 60 1.33 7.21 -32.26
N ASP A 61 2.19 6.31 -32.73
CA ASP A 61 2.09 5.65 -34.00
C ASP A 61 1.29 4.34 -33.98
N PHE A 62 0.43 4.17 -32.99
CA PHE A 62 -0.48 3.03 -32.78
C PHE A 62 0.21 1.68 -32.64
N GLN A 63 1.46 1.68 -32.19
CA GLN A 63 2.15 0.45 -31.86
C GLN A 63 1.86 0.04 -30.43
N GLU A 64 1.61 -1.24 -30.21
CA GLU A 64 1.38 -1.76 -28.87
C GLU A 64 2.71 -2.03 -28.17
N VAL A 65 2.84 -1.53 -26.94
CA VAL A 65 4.03 -1.71 -26.10
C VAL A 65 3.60 -2.37 -24.81
N ARG A 66 4.32 -3.43 -24.44
CA ARG A 66 4.13 -4.07 -23.13
C ARG A 66 5.22 -3.57 -22.18
N VAL A 67 4.79 -2.97 -21.06
CA VAL A 67 5.68 -2.53 -20.00
C VAL A 67 5.49 -3.45 -18.81
N GLN A 68 6.57 -4.07 -18.37
CA GLN A 68 6.57 -5.00 -17.24
C GLN A 68 7.59 -4.53 -16.21
N GLY A 69 7.21 -4.55 -14.95
CA GLY A 69 8.10 -4.11 -13.90
C GLY A 69 7.58 -4.43 -12.51
N GLN A 70 8.29 -3.89 -11.54
CA GLN A 70 7.97 -4.08 -10.14
C GLN A 70 8.04 -2.72 -9.43
N LEU A 71 7.04 -2.45 -8.62
CA LEU A 71 6.96 -1.24 -7.81
C LEU A 71 7.27 -1.59 -6.37
N SER A 72 8.24 -0.88 -5.78
CA SER A 72 8.53 -0.99 -4.35
C SER A 72 8.11 0.30 -3.66
N TYR A 73 7.42 0.20 -2.54
CA TYR A 73 6.98 1.37 -1.79
C TYR A 73 6.93 1.07 -0.30
N ARG A 74 6.90 2.13 0.51
CA ARG A 74 6.80 2.01 1.95
C ARG A 74 5.85 3.08 2.48
N ILE A 75 5.05 2.71 3.47
CA ILE A 75 4.14 3.63 4.13
C ILE A 75 4.93 4.41 5.19
N VAL A 76 5.02 5.73 5.02
CA VAL A 76 5.78 6.59 5.94
C VAL A 76 4.89 7.25 6.99
N ASN A 77 3.59 7.37 6.73
CA ASN A 77 2.63 7.93 7.68
C ASN A 77 1.46 6.97 7.88
N PRO A 78 1.63 5.94 8.74
CA PRO A 78 0.59 4.94 8.93
C PRO A 78 -0.67 5.48 9.60
N ASP A 79 -0.58 6.51 10.44
CA ASP A 79 -1.75 7.12 11.06
C ASP A 79 -2.68 7.71 10.01
N GLN A 80 -2.13 8.46 9.06
CA GLN A 80 -2.91 9.10 8.01
C GLN A 80 -3.53 8.06 7.09
N LEU A 81 -2.82 7.00 6.76
CA LEU A 81 -3.34 5.95 5.92
C LEU A 81 -4.48 5.20 6.60
N ALA A 82 -4.37 4.95 7.90
CA ALA A 82 -5.41 4.26 8.67
C ALA A 82 -6.70 5.08 8.79
N GLU A 83 -6.63 6.39 8.61
CA GLU A 83 -7.81 7.25 8.62
C GLU A 83 -8.64 7.12 7.33
N VAL A 84 -8.00 6.81 6.21
CA VAL A 84 -8.66 6.77 4.90
C VAL A 84 -8.87 5.36 4.36
N MET A 85 -8.18 4.38 4.92
CA MET A 85 -8.30 2.97 4.53
C MET A 85 -8.44 2.10 5.76
N ASN A 86 -9.18 1.01 5.63
CA ASN A 86 -9.44 0.12 6.75
C ASN A 86 -8.37 -0.95 6.87
N TYR A 87 -7.50 -0.81 7.87
CA TYR A 87 -6.46 -1.78 8.20
C TYR A 87 -6.79 -2.61 9.45
N THR A 88 -8.07 -2.65 9.83
CA THR A 88 -8.51 -3.41 10.99
C THR A 88 -8.26 -4.90 10.80
N VAL A 89 -7.71 -5.54 11.83
CA VAL A 89 -7.43 -6.98 11.82
C VAL A 89 -8.37 -7.71 12.77
N SER A 90 -8.59 -8.99 12.49
CA SER A 90 -9.19 -9.92 13.42
C SER A 90 -8.05 -10.62 14.17
N PRO A 91 -7.83 -10.29 15.47
CA PRO A 91 -6.68 -10.86 16.18
C PRO A 91 -6.73 -12.38 16.30
N ARG A 92 -7.93 -12.95 16.37
CA ARG A 92 -8.11 -14.41 16.48
C ARG A 92 -7.71 -15.12 15.20
N GLU A 93 -8.07 -14.52 14.05
CA GLU A 93 -7.81 -15.11 12.73
C GLU A 93 -6.50 -14.61 12.14
N ASN A 94 -5.90 -13.59 12.74
CA ASN A 94 -4.64 -12.99 12.33
C ASN A 94 -4.68 -12.53 10.87
N ARG A 95 -5.78 -11.91 10.46
CA ARG A 95 -5.97 -11.40 9.10
C ARG A 95 -6.81 -10.13 9.12
N TYR A 96 -6.74 -9.38 8.02
CA TYR A 96 -7.52 -8.16 7.87
C TYR A 96 -9.01 -8.48 7.72
N THR A 97 -9.86 -7.58 8.24
CA THR A 97 -11.32 -7.73 8.17
C THR A 97 -11.90 -7.29 6.83
N THR A 98 -11.13 -6.52 6.04
CA THR A 98 -11.57 -6.01 4.73
C THR A 98 -10.47 -6.24 3.69
N GLU A 99 -10.79 -5.93 2.43
CA GLU A 99 -9.84 -6.02 1.31
C GLU A 99 -9.08 -4.71 1.09
N ASP A 100 -9.29 -3.69 1.91
CA ASP A 100 -8.64 -2.38 1.73
C ASP A 100 -7.11 -2.47 1.65
N PRO A 101 -6.42 -3.28 2.48
CA PRO A 101 -4.96 -3.39 2.35
C PRO A 101 -4.50 -3.89 0.98
N LEU A 102 -5.26 -4.76 0.35
CA LEU A 102 -4.95 -5.25 -1.01
C LEU A 102 -5.21 -4.19 -2.06
N ARG A 103 -6.18 -3.32 -1.83
CA ARG A 103 -6.51 -2.23 -2.76
C ARG A 103 -5.44 -1.17 -2.84
N LEU A 104 -4.58 -1.05 -1.83
CA LEU A 104 -3.46 -0.11 -1.87
C LEU A 104 -2.50 -0.46 -3.02
N ASP A 105 -2.14 -1.74 -3.17
CA ASP A 105 -1.32 -2.19 -4.28
C ASP A 105 -1.94 -1.84 -5.62
N ASP A 106 -3.24 -2.09 -5.77
CA ASP A 106 -3.96 -1.78 -7.02
C ASP A 106 -3.96 -0.28 -7.30
N ARG A 107 -4.14 0.56 -6.27
CA ARG A 107 -4.10 2.02 -6.44
C ARG A 107 -2.73 2.50 -6.86
N MET A 108 -1.67 1.94 -6.28
CA MET A 108 -0.30 2.29 -6.63
C MET A 108 0.01 1.88 -8.08
N ILE A 109 -0.42 0.68 -8.48
CA ILE A 109 -0.24 0.19 -9.84
C ILE A 109 -0.99 1.07 -10.85
N ARG A 110 -2.23 1.47 -10.54
CA ARG A 110 -3.01 2.36 -11.41
C ARG A 110 -2.36 3.72 -11.56
N PHE A 111 -1.79 4.25 -10.49
CA PHE A 111 -1.08 5.53 -10.55
C PHE A 111 0.09 5.44 -11.53
N VAL A 112 0.90 4.39 -11.43
CA VAL A 112 2.03 4.15 -12.32
C VAL A 112 1.55 3.97 -13.77
N GLN A 113 0.49 3.19 -13.96
CA GLN A 113 -0.09 2.94 -15.29
C GLN A 113 -0.54 4.24 -15.95
N ASN A 114 -1.24 5.10 -15.22
CA ASN A 114 -1.74 6.35 -15.77
C ASN A 114 -0.60 7.29 -16.18
N ARG A 115 0.47 7.33 -15.38
CA ARG A 115 1.65 8.13 -15.70
C ARG A 115 2.35 7.62 -16.96
N PHE A 116 2.57 6.32 -17.03
CA PHE A 116 3.23 5.70 -18.18
C PHE A 116 2.40 5.85 -19.44
N GLN A 117 1.08 5.64 -19.33
CA GLN A 117 0.19 5.76 -20.49
C GLN A 117 0.20 7.17 -21.07
N ALA A 118 0.12 8.20 -20.20
CA ALA A 118 0.14 9.59 -20.66
C ALA A 118 1.44 9.93 -21.38
N ASP A 119 2.58 9.47 -20.85
CA ASP A 119 3.88 9.78 -21.44
C ASP A 119 4.17 8.96 -22.69
N ILE A 120 3.80 7.68 -22.73
CA ILE A 120 4.07 6.81 -23.87
C ILE A 120 3.17 7.14 -25.06
N GLN A 121 1.92 7.52 -24.80
CA GLN A 121 1.00 7.93 -25.89
C GLN A 121 1.48 9.16 -26.63
N ALA A 122 2.32 9.98 -25.99
CA ALA A 122 2.85 11.19 -26.59
C ALA A 122 4.10 10.96 -27.44
N VAL A 123 4.65 9.73 -27.47
CA VAL A 123 5.90 9.42 -28.17
C VAL A 123 5.73 8.24 -29.11
N LYS A 124 6.64 8.14 -30.09
CA LYS A 124 6.68 7.01 -30.99
C LYS A 124 7.40 5.83 -30.37
N LEU A 125 7.21 4.62 -30.89
CA LEU A 125 7.75 3.39 -30.34
C LEU A 125 9.25 3.47 -30.03
N ARG A 126 10.03 4.04 -30.93
CA ARG A 126 11.49 4.15 -30.73
C ARG A 126 11.84 4.99 -29.51
N GLU A 127 11.11 6.08 -29.32
CA GLU A 127 11.34 6.98 -28.20
C GLU A 127 10.84 6.38 -26.88
N ALA A 128 9.75 5.61 -26.93
CA ALA A 128 9.20 4.95 -25.75
C ALA A 128 10.22 4.01 -25.12
N LEU A 129 10.97 3.26 -25.91
CA LEU A 129 11.98 2.34 -25.42
C LEU A 129 13.15 3.06 -24.75
N LYS A 130 13.48 4.28 -25.21
CA LYS A 130 14.56 5.09 -24.62
C LYS A 130 14.13 5.78 -23.33
N LEU A 131 12.86 6.11 -23.20
CA LEU A 131 12.34 6.89 -22.08
C LEU A 131 11.98 6.06 -20.85
N THR A 132 12.05 4.74 -20.93
CA THR A 132 11.59 3.86 -19.84
C THR A 132 12.24 4.20 -18.51
N LYS A 133 13.56 4.41 -18.47
CA LYS A 133 14.27 4.74 -17.24
C LYS A 133 13.86 6.10 -16.69
N GLN A 134 13.70 7.08 -17.56
CA GLN A 134 13.31 8.43 -17.17
C GLN A 134 11.89 8.45 -16.61
N LEU A 135 10.98 7.70 -17.22
CA LEU A 135 9.61 7.56 -16.75
C LEU A 135 9.53 6.96 -15.36
N MET A 136 10.35 5.96 -15.09
CA MET A 136 10.40 5.35 -13.75
C MET A 136 10.86 6.36 -12.70
N THR A 137 11.87 7.16 -12.99
CA THR A 137 12.35 8.19 -12.06
C THR A 137 11.27 9.24 -11.80
N ASN A 138 10.62 9.73 -12.85
CA ASN A 138 9.55 10.72 -12.72
C ASN A 138 8.38 10.19 -11.90
N THR A 139 8.04 8.92 -12.10
CA THR A 139 6.94 8.28 -11.36
C THR A 139 7.28 8.14 -9.88
N GLN A 140 8.53 7.78 -9.56
CA GLN A 140 8.97 7.71 -8.16
C GLN A 140 8.85 9.06 -7.46
N GLN A 141 9.23 10.15 -8.13
CA GLN A 141 9.08 11.49 -7.58
C GLN A 141 7.61 11.84 -7.33
N GLY A 142 6.72 11.48 -8.26
CA GLY A 142 5.29 11.71 -8.10
C GLY A 142 4.69 10.95 -6.93
N LEU A 143 5.20 9.76 -6.64
CA LEU A 143 4.73 8.96 -5.50
C LEU A 143 5.26 9.46 -4.16
N ALA A 144 6.43 10.11 -4.14
CA ALA A 144 7.00 10.68 -2.92
C ALA A 144 6.24 11.92 -2.45
N ASP A 145 5.63 12.65 -3.37
CA ASP A 145 4.81 13.82 -3.08
C ASP A 145 3.40 13.40 -2.69
#